data_5706ed18ae6bef4aac3c7e0a818257d0
#
_entry.id   5706ed18ae6bef4aac3c7e0a818257d0
#
_cell.length_a   1.000
_cell.length_b   1.000
_cell.length_c   1.000
_cell.angle_alpha   90.00
_cell.angle_beta   90.00
_cell.angle_gamma   90.00
#
_symmetry.space_group_name_H-M   'P 1'
#
loop_
_entity.id
_entity.type
_entity.pdbx_description
1 polymer ?
#
loop_
_entity_poly.entity_id
_entity_poly.type
_entity_poly.pdbx_seq_one_letter_code
_entity_poly.pdbx_strand_id
1 'polypeptide(L)'
;MNKLIVAFLCLVCLTSYAGISDEYDIASFYKAITPADGTKVLDSFSELHEAQLILVPAVINAGDYAVTVTRKGSNLYKIDGKDLYIQTKLCYQYSFSQKVVLKVESSYGLRKGVIIFKSLLE
;
A
#
# COMPACT_ATOMS: atom_id res chain seq x y z
N MET A 1 32.61 31.96 -15.07
CA MET A 1 31.36 32.19 -14.32
C MET A 1 30.17 31.41 -14.90
N ASN A 2 29.95 31.50 -16.20
CA ASN A 2 28.81 30.79 -16.79
C ASN A 2 28.88 29.27 -16.61
N LYS A 3 30.08 28.69 -16.61
CA LYS A 3 30.27 27.26 -16.40
C LYS A 3 29.88 26.80 -15.00
N LEU A 4 30.13 27.63 -14.00
CA LEU A 4 29.76 27.33 -12.62
C LEU A 4 28.25 27.35 -12.41
N ILE A 5 27.56 28.28 -13.05
CA ILE A 5 26.11 28.40 -12.99
C ILE A 5 25.44 27.19 -13.64
N VAL A 6 25.92 26.75 -14.79
CA VAL A 6 25.38 25.58 -15.48
C VAL A 6 25.60 24.29 -14.66
N ALA A 7 26.78 24.14 -14.07
CA ALA A 7 27.06 22.99 -13.22
C ALA A 7 26.14 22.95 -11.99
N PHE A 8 25.88 24.10 -11.40
CA PHE A 8 24.98 24.21 -10.26
C PHE A 8 23.54 23.82 -10.63
N LEU A 9 23.06 24.28 -11.77
CA LEU A 9 21.72 23.94 -12.26
C LEU A 9 21.58 22.44 -12.52
N CYS A 10 22.59 21.81 -13.10
CA CYS A 10 22.59 20.36 -13.32
C CYS A 10 22.54 19.59 -11.99
N LEU A 11 23.26 20.06 -10.98
CA LEU A 11 23.25 19.44 -9.67
C LEU A 11 21.88 19.50 -9.01
N VAL A 12 21.21 20.64 -9.12
CA VAL A 12 19.84 20.80 -8.60
C VAL A 12 18.86 19.86 -9.30
N CYS A 13 18.97 19.71 -10.61
CA CYS A 13 18.14 18.76 -11.35
C CYS A 13 18.36 17.33 -10.90
N LEU A 14 19.60 16.92 -10.64
CA LEU A 14 19.90 15.58 -10.15
C LEU A 14 19.32 15.32 -8.76
N THR A 15 19.38 16.30 -7.86
CA THR A 15 18.79 16.17 -6.53
C THR A 15 17.27 16.07 -6.58
N SER A 16 16.62 16.71 -7.55
CA SER A 16 15.17 16.62 -7.70
C SER A 16 14.72 15.20 -8.07
N TYR A 17 15.52 14.46 -8.82
CA TYR A 17 15.21 13.08 -9.18
C TYR A 17 15.39 12.08 -8.04
N ALA A 18 16.27 12.36 -7.10
CA ALA A 18 16.63 11.41 -6.06
C ALA A 18 15.54 11.16 -5.02
N GLY A 19 14.50 12.00 -4.99
CA GLY A 19 13.43 11.89 -4.02
C GLY A 19 12.08 11.46 -4.57
N ILE A 20 12.01 10.97 -5.83
CA ILE A 20 10.73 10.59 -6.42
C ILE A 20 10.22 9.29 -5.79
N SER A 21 9.01 9.36 -5.26
CA SER A 21 8.29 8.21 -4.74
C SER A 21 6.83 8.33 -5.16
N ASP A 22 6.18 7.19 -5.34
CA ASP A 22 4.77 7.14 -5.67
C ASP A 22 3.95 6.99 -4.39
N GLU A 23 2.98 7.86 -4.21
CA GLU A 23 2.11 7.87 -3.05
C GLU A 23 0.68 7.59 -3.47
N TYR A 24 -0.01 6.76 -2.69
CA TYR A 24 -1.40 6.42 -2.92
C TYR A 24 -2.17 6.47 -1.60
N ASP A 25 -3.41 6.94 -1.66
CA ASP A 25 -4.25 7.01 -0.48
C ASP A 25 -4.67 5.62 -0.02
N ILE A 26 -4.72 5.43 1.29
CA ILE A 26 -5.21 4.21 1.91
C ILE A 26 -6.70 4.38 2.18
N ALA A 27 -7.50 3.44 1.69
CA ALA A 27 -8.94 3.42 1.93
C ALA A 27 -9.29 2.74 3.24
N SER A 28 -8.68 1.58 3.51
CA SER A 28 -9.00 0.78 4.69
C SER A 28 -7.89 -0.21 5.01
N PHE A 29 -7.88 -0.65 6.25
CA PHE A 29 -7.04 -1.75 6.71
C PHE A 29 -7.93 -2.91 7.09
N TYR A 30 -7.48 -4.13 6.79
CA TYR A 30 -8.18 -5.35 7.10
C TYR A 30 -7.27 -6.35 7.77
N LYS A 31 -7.85 -7.17 8.63
CA LYS A 31 -7.20 -8.34 9.20
C LYS A 31 -7.80 -9.57 8.57
N ALA A 32 -6.95 -10.52 8.20
CA ALA A 32 -7.41 -11.80 7.66
C ALA A 32 -7.71 -12.77 8.79
N ILE A 33 -8.84 -13.44 8.69
CA ILE A 33 -9.21 -14.54 9.58
C ILE A 33 -9.53 -15.77 8.76
N THR A 34 -9.24 -16.95 9.31
CA THR A 34 -9.62 -18.21 8.68
C THR A 34 -11.06 -18.52 9.02
N PRO A 35 -11.95 -18.68 8.02
CA PRO A 35 -13.33 -19.01 8.30
C PRO A 35 -13.47 -20.45 8.82
N ALA A 36 -14.55 -20.72 9.52
CA ALA A 36 -14.89 -22.07 9.94
C ALA A 36 -15.13 -22.96 8.70
N ASP A 37 -14.85 -24.24 8.83
CA ASP A 37 -15.09 -25.21 7.76
C ASP A 37 -16.54 -25.16 7.30
N GLY A 38 -16.74 -25.17 6.00
CA GLY A 38 -18.06 -25.11 5.40
C GLY A 38 -18.64 -23.71 5.20
N THR A 39 -17.90 -22.68 5.60
CA THR A 39 -18.29 -21.29 5.34
C THR A 39 -18.23 -21.02 3.85
N LYS A 40 -19.30 -20.45 3.30
CA LYS A 40 -19.42 -20.12 1.89
C LYS A 40 -19.73 -18.64 1.70
N VAL A 41 -19.26 -18.08 0.61
CA VAL A 41 -19.58 -16.71 0.21
C VAL A 41 -20.44 -16.75 -1.04
N LEU A 42 -21.37 -15.81 -1.12
CA LEU A 42 -22.24 -15.64 -2.28
C LEU A 42 -21.63 -14.57 -3.18
N ASP A 43 -21.39 -14.91 -4.43
CA ASP A 43 -20.86 -13.96 -5.38
C ASP A 43 -21.95 -13.10 -6.03
N SER A 44 -21.56 -12.20 -6.93
CA SER A 44 -22.51 -11.31 -7.61
C SER A 44 -23.44 -12.04 -8.59
N PHE A 45 -23.15 -13.30 -8.92
CA PHE A 45 -23.99 -14.15 -9.77
C PHE A 45 -24.85 -15.11 -8.97
N SER A 46 -24.95 -14.91 -7.65
CA SER A 46 -25.69 -15.76 -6.71
C SER A 46 -25.16 -17.21 -6.64
N GLU A 47 -23.89 -17.39 -6.94
CA GLU A 47 -23.22 -18.67 -6.77
C GLU A 47 -22.48 -18.73 -5.43
N LEU A 48 -22.48 -19.91 -4.81
CA LEU A 48 -21.79 -20.14 -3.55
C LEU A 48 -20.39 -20.69 -3.79
N HIS A 49 -19.41 -20.07 -3.14
CA HIS A 49 -18.01 -20.48 -3.17
C HIS A 49 -17.49 -20.69 -1.77
N GLU A 50 -16.58 -21.63 -1.60
CA GLU A 50 -15.92 -21.79 -0.29
C GLU A 50 -15.11 -20.55 0.07
N ALA A 51 -15.28 -20.09 1.30
CA ALA A 51 -14.49 -18.99 1.82
C ALA A 51 -13.15 -19.52 2.31
N GLN A 52 -12.07 -19.10 1.69
CA GLN A 52 -10.71 -19.44 2.11
C GLN A 52 -10.17 -18.46 3.12
N LEU A 53 -10.61 -17.23 3.05
CA LEU A 53 -10.14 -16.14 3.88
C LEU A 53 -11.23 -15.08 4.01
N ILE A 54 -11.35 -14.53 5.20
CA ILE A 54 -12.28 -13.42 5.46
C ILE A 54 -11.47 -12.22 5.92
N LEU A 55 -11.71 -11.07 5.30
CA LEU A 55 -11.09 -9.81 5.70
C LEU A 55 -12.07 -9.04 6.55
N VAL A 56 -11.66 -8.71 7.76
CA VAL A 56 -12.45 -7.89 8.68
C VAL A 56 -11.76 -6.55 8.91
N PRO A 57 -12.50 -5.46 9.10
CA PRO A 57 -11.87 -4.17 9.34
C PRO A 57 -10.92 -4.22 10.52
N ALA A 58 -9.76 -3.58 10.36
CA ALA A 58 -8.74 -3.51 11.40
C ALA A 58 -8.42 -2.05 11.71
N VAL A 59 -8.01 -1.82 12.95
CA VAL A 59 -7.56 -0.51 13.43
C VAL A 59 -6.05 -0.56 13.61
N ILE A 60 -5.36 0.38 12.98
CA ILE A 60 -3.91 0.51 13.09
C ILE A 60 -3.60 1.87 13.68
N ASN A 61 -2.71 1.88 14.67
CA ASN A 61 -2.32 3.13 15.34
C ASN A 61 -1.62 4.07 14.37
N ALA A 62 -1.85 5.36 14.55
CA ALA A 62 -1.16 6.38 13.77
C ALA A 62 0.36 6.25 13.92
N GLY A 63 1.07 6.46 12.84
CA GLY A 63 2.52 6.34 12.82
C GLY A 63 3.05 5.98 11.45
N ASP A 64 4.36 5.88 11.36
CA ASP A 64 5.06 5.49 10.14
C ASP A 64 5.56 4.05 10.30
N TYR A 65 5.25 3.20 9.30
CA TYR A 65 5.62 1.80 9.33
C TYR A 65 6.38 1.44 8.06
N ALA A 66 7.56 0.87 8.21
CA ALA A 66 8.33 0.32 7.10
C ALA A 66 8.01 -1.17 6.99
N VAL A 67 7.37 -1.56 5.89
CA VAL A 67 6.91 -2.95 5.68
C VAL A 67 7.16 -3.35 4.24
N THR A 68 7.04 -4.66 3.98
CA THR A 68 7.00 -5.17 2.62
C THR A 68 5.58 -5.62 2.29
N VAL A 69 5.16 -5.37 1.06
CA VAL A 69 3.81 -5.71 0.61
C VAL A 69 3.84 -6.47 -0.70
N THR A 70 2.81 -7.29 -0.91
CA THR A 70 2.56 -8.01 -2.16
C THR A 70 1.14 -7.73 -2.61
N ARG A 71 0.98 -7.36 -3.88
CA ARG A 71 -0.34 -7.10 -4.45
C ARG A 71 -1.13 -8.39 -4.56
N LYS A 72 -2.34 -8.39 -4.05
CA LYS A 72 -3.26 -9.55 -4.09
C LYS A 72 -4.46 -9.34 -4.99
N GLY A 73 -4.72 -8.14 -5.42
CA GLY A 73 -5.82 -7.80 -6.30
C GLY A 73 -5.84 -6.31 -6.58
N SER A 74 -6.86 -5.84 -7.29
CA SER A 74 -7.00 -4.40 -7.55
C SER A 74 -7.13 -3.65 -6.25
N ASN A 75 -6.25 -2.71 -6.00
CA ASN A 75 -6.23 -1.90 -4.78
C ASN A 75 -6.14 -2.71 -3.49
N LEU A 76 -5.61 -3.93 -3.55
CA LEU A 76 -5.48 -4.78 -2.38
C LEU A 76 -4.05 -5.31 -2.24
N TYR A 77 -3.44 -5.01 -1.10
CA TYR A 77 -2.06 -5.39 -0.80
C TYR A 77 -2.01 -6.12 0.54
N LYS A 78 -1.23 -7.17 0.60
CA LYS A 78 -0.97 -7.89 1.85
C LYS A 78 0.38 -7.46 2.40
N ILE A 79 0.44 -7.19 3.71
CA ILE A 79 1.71 -7.00 4.41
C ILE A 79 2.34 -8.37 4.58
N ASP A 80 3.52 -8.57 4.01
CA ASP A 80 4.21 -9.86 4.04
C ASP A 80 4.51 -10.29 5.47
N GLY A 81 4.25 -11.57 5.76
CA GLY A 81 4.49 -12.15 7.07
C GLY A 81 3.43 -11.81 8.12
N LYS A 82 2.38 -11.11 7.75
CA LYS A 82 1.29 -10.74 8.66
C LYS A 82 -0.06 -10.98 8.03
N ASP A 83 -1.08 -11.13 8.87
CA ASP A 83 -2.48 -11.28 8.41
C ASP A 83 -3.16 -9.93 8.21
N LEU A 84 -2.41 -8.93 7.77
CA LEU A 84 -2.89 -7.57 7.54
C LEU A 84 -2.91 -7.24 6.06
N TYR A 85 -4.00 -6.62 5.63
CA TYR A 85 -4.22 -6.21 4.25
C TYR A 85 -4.51 -4.71 4.20
N ILE A 86 -4.11 -4.09 3.11
CA ILE A 86 -4.31 -2.66 2.86
C ILE A 86 -5.14 -2.53 1.60
N GLN A 87 -6.26 -1.83 1.70
CA GLN A 87 -7.03 -1.41 0.54
C GLN A 87 -6.63 0.01 0.17
N THR A 88 -6.25 0.22 -1.08
CA THR A 88 -5.83 1.53 -1.58
C THR A 88 -6.91 2.13 -2.48
N LYS A 89 -6.75 3.41 -2.79
CA LYS A 89 -7.58 4.11 -3.77
C LYS A 89 -6.76 4.34 -5.02
N LEU A 90 -7.28 3.91 -6.17
CA LEU A 90 -6.68 4.17 -7.49
C LEU A 90 -5.19 3.82 -7.56
N CYS A 91 -4.77 2.77 -6.89
CA CYS A 91 -3.39 2.30 -6.90
C CYS A 91 -3.27 1.13 -7.87
N TYR A 92 -2.46 1.31 -8.90
CA TYR A 92 -2.21 0.28 -9.92
C TYR A 92 -0.79 -0.26 -9.84
N GLN A 93 -0.09 0.04 -8.76
CA GLN A 93 1.30 -0.35 -8.59
C GLN A 93 1.41 -1.87 -8.38
N TYR A 94 2.13 -2.55 -9.27
CA TYR A 94 2.47 -3.95 -9.09
C TYR A 94 3.53 -4.08 -7.99
N SER A 95 3.33 -5.05 -7.09
CA SER A 95 4.27 -5.26 -6.00
C SER A 95 4.37 -6.74 -5.65
N PHE A 96 5.60 -7.19 -5.49
CA PHE A 96 5.91 -8.51 -4.95
C PHE A 96 7.02 -8.32 -3.91
N SER A 97 6.68 -8.46 -2.63
CA SER A 97 7.58 -8.19 -1.50
C SER A 97 8.29 -6.84 -1.64
N GLN A 98 7.54 -5.83 -2.08
CA GLN A 98 8.05 -4.48 -2.29
C GLN A 98 8.12 -3.73 -0.97
N LYS A 99 9.26 -3.10 -0.70
CA LYS A 99 9.41 -2.25 0.48
C LYS A 99 8.62 -0.96 0.30
N VAL A 100 7.80 -0.65 1.28
CA VAL A 100 6.98 0.56 1.29
C VAL A 100 6.99 1.18 2.67
N VAL A 101 6.59 2.45 2.74
CA VAL A 101 6.33 3.13 4.01
C VAL A 101 4.84 3.42 4.09
N LEU A 102 4.23 3.01 5.18
CA LEU A 102 2.84 3.34 5.49
C LEU A 102 2.84 4.51 6.46
N LYS A 103 2.25 5.62 6.04
CA LYS A 103 1.99 6.74 6.94
C LYS A 103 0.53 6.66 7.36
N VAL A 104 0.28 6.15 8.54
CA VAL A 104 -1.08 6.01 9.07
C VAL A 104 -1.43 7.26 9.86
N GLU A 105 -2.42 8.00 9.39
CA GLU A 105 -2.86 9.24 10.04
C GLU A 105 -3.94 8.97 11.08
N SER A 106 -4.96 8.18 10.70
CA SER A 106 -6.06 7.83 11.59
C SER A 106 -6.80 6.62 11.04
N SER A 107 -7.27 5.76 11.94
CA SER A 107 -8.19 4.69 11.57
C SER A 107 -9.62 5.18 11.45
N TYR A 108 -9.89 6.40 11.89
CA TYR A 108 -11.18 7.05 11.82
C TYR A 108 -11.11 8.26 10.90
N GLY A 109 -12.20 8.61 10.25
CA GLY A 109 -12.28 9.76 9.37
C GLY A 109 -12.09 9.41 7.90
N LEU A 110 -12.05 10.45 7.06
CA LEU A 110 -12.04 10.31 5.60
C LEU A 110 -10.67 9.92 5.03
N ARG A 111 -9.60 10.25 5.73
CA ARG A 111 -8.24 9.96 5.28
C ARG A 111 -7.53 9.12 6.32
N LYS A 112 -7.25 7.88 5.95
CA LYS A 112 -6.60 6.93 6.86
C LYS A 112 -5.08 6.96 6.78
N GLY A 113 -4.54 7.46 5.67
CA GLY A 113 -3.12 7.58 5.48
C GLY A 113 -2.72 7.37 4.04
N VAL A 114 -1.43 7.19 3.82
CA VAL A 114 -0.86 6.96 2.48
C VAL A 114 0.12 5.81 2.52
N ILE A 115 0.21 5.10 1.39
CA ILE A 115 1.25 4.11 1.15
C ILE A 115 2.25 4.71 0.16
N ILE A 116 3.52 4.64 0.49
CA ILE A 116 4.59 5.24 -0.32
C ILE A 116 5.46 4.12 -0.87
N PHE A 117 5.47 3.98 -2.20
CA PHE A 117 6.35 3.06 -2.91
C PHE A 117 7.63 3.80 -3.25
N LYS A 118 8.75 3.29 -2.76
CA LYS A 118 10.04 3.90 -3.05
C LYS A 118 10.51 3.52 -4.44
N SER A 119 11.23 4.45 -5.07
CA SER A 119 11.84 4.20 -6.38
C SER A 119 12.85 3.07 -6.29
N LEU A 120 12.92 2.27 -7.38
CA LEU A 120 13.90 1.19 -7.50
C LEU A 120 15.33 1.69 -7.68
N LEU A 121 15.53 2.99 -7.84
CA LEU A 121 16.86 3.59 -8.02
C LEU A 121 17.58 3.87 -6.70
N GLU A 122 16.98 3.52 -5.60
CA GLU A 122 17.63 3.66 -4.29
C GLU A 122 18.61 2.53 -4.01
#